data_7dc737010050ac9a0474f2c2b35a33c2
#
_entry.id   7dc737010050ac9a0474f2c2b35a33c2
#
_cell.length_a   1.000
_cell.length_b   1.000
_cell.length_c   1.000
_cell.angle_alpha   90.00
_cell.angle_beta   90.00
_cell.angle_gamma   90.00
#
_symmetry.space_group_name_H-M   'P 1'
#
loop_
_entity.id
_entity.type
_entity.pdbx_description
1 polymer ?
#
loop_
_entity_poly.entity_id
_entity_poly.type
_entity_poly.pdbx_seq_one_letter_code
_entity_poly.pdbx_strand_id
1 'polypeptide(L)'
;QGIAKPQEFEVRFGFAPNAVQRAVLEAVDTAAEPGILILEAQMGVGKTEAALAAAEIMASRFGLGGVFFGLPTQATANGIFPRLLGWADTQTEETLPQAIKLAHGMAELNENYLRLQGRGVQLEEDAQEEHRVQVHQWFRGNKQVLLANFVIGTVDQLLLAALAQKHVMLRHLGLAGKVVIIDECHAYDTYMNCYLDRTLEWL
;
A
#
# COMPACT_ATOMS: atom_id res chain seq x y z
N GLN A 1 -2.37 5.84 14.73
CA GLN A 1 -0.90 5.73 14.60
C GLN A 1 -0.56 5.71 13.13
N GLY A 2 0.32 6.59 12.69
CA GLY A 2 0.65 6.78 11.28
C GLY A 2 1.79 5.87 10.82
N ILE A 3 2.16 6.02 9.57
CA ILE A 3 3.40 5.49 8.99
C ILE A 3 4.58 6.09 9.77
N ALA A 4 5.68 5.36 9.91
CA ALA A 4 6.92 5.83 10.53
C ALA A 4 7.39 7.14 9.87
N LYS A 5 8.17 7.94 10.61
CA LYS A 5 8.75 9.16 10.05
C LYS A 5 9.56 8.82 8.78
N PRO A 6 9.45 9.65 7.73
CA PRO A 6 10.23 9.44 6.52
C PRO A 6 11.72 9.35 6.84
N GLN A 7 12.39 8.38 6.23
CA GLN A 7 13.84 8.27 6.27
C GLN A 7 14.43 8.74 4.95
N GLU A 8 15.72 9.05 4.96
CA GLU A 8 16.43 9.32 3.72
C GLU A 8 16.33 8.11 2.79
N PHE A 9 16.14 8.36 1.50
CA PHE A 9 15.90 7.33 0.49
C PHE A 9 17.00 6.25 0.48
N GLU A 10 18.27 6.66 0.59
CA GLU A 10 19.41 5.76 0.61
C GLU A 10 19.42 4.85 1.85
N VAL A 11 19.02 5.38 3.00
CA VAL A 11 18.88 4.59 4.23
C VAL A 11 17.74 3.58 4.11
N ARG A 12 16.62 4.00 3.47
CA ARG A 12 15.42 3.16 3.31
C ARG A 12 15.61 2.03 2.31
N PHE A 13 16.26 2.29 1.18
CA PHE A 13 16.34 1.37 0.04
C PHE A 13 17.73 0.81 -0.22
N GLY A 14 18.77 1.30 0.46
CA GLY A 14 20.15 0.81 0.36
C GLY A 14 20.90 1.30 -0.87
N PHE A 15 20.37 2.28 -1.62
CA PHE A 15 21.01 2.88 -2.79
C PHE A 15 20.58 4.35 -2.96
N ALA A 16 21.43 5.15 -3.62
CA ALA A 16 21.14 6.55 -3.86
C ALA A 16 20.00 6.76 -4.89
N PRO A 17 19.09 7.73 -4.68
CA PRO A 17 18.01 7.98 -5.61
C PRO A 17 18.53 8.50 -6.95
N ASN A 18 17.97 8.00 -8.04
CA ASN A 18 18.23 8.51 -9.39
C ASN A 18 17.49 9.84 -9.65
N ALA A 19 17.64 10.40 -10.86
CA ALA A 19 17.04 11.70 -11.19
C ALA A 19 15.51 11.70 -11.11
N VAL A 20 14.86 10.61 -11.56
CA VAL A 20 13.40 10.47 -11.51
C VAL A 20 12.91 10.38 -10.07
N GLN A 21 13.58 9.56 -9.26
CA GLN A 21 13.24 9.39 -7.84
C GLN A 21 13.42 10.69 -7.07
N ARG A 22 14.52 11.42 -7.30
CA ARG A 22 14.73 12.75 -6.68
C ARG A 22 13.64 13.74 -7.04
N ALA A 23 13.23 13.81 -8.31
CA ALA A 23 12.15 14.69 -8.75
C ALA A 23 10.81 14.38 -8.05
N VAL A 24 10.50 13.10 -7.86
CA VAL A 24 9.31 12.67 -7.11
C VAL A 24 9.39 13.11 -5.64
N LEU A 25 10.53 12.88 -4.99
CA LEU A 25 10.73 13.27 -3.59
C LEU A 25 10.59 14.77 -3.39
N GLU A 26 11.20 15.57 -4.28
CA GLU A 26 11.10 17.04 -4.24
C GLU A 26 9.65 17.51 -4.44
N ALA A 27 8.92 16.90 -5.39
CA ALA A 27 7.52 17.26 -5.66
C ALA A 27 6.63 17.03 -4.43
N VAL A 28 6.76 15.89 -3.75
CA VAL A 28 5.94 15.60 -2.55
C VAL A 28 6.40 16.36 -1.32
N ASP A 29 7.69 16.66 -1.21
CA ASP A 29 8.23 17.43 -0.09
C ASP A 29 7.82 18.91 -0.15
N THR A 30 7.64 19.46 -1.34
CA THR A 30 7.20 20.85 -1.55
C THR A 30 5.70 21.03 -1.67
N ALA A 31 4.90 19.95 -1.77
CA ALA A 31 3.45 20.01 -1.89
C ALA A 31 2.82 20.76 -0.70
N ALA A 32 2.02 21.78 -0.95
CA ALA A 32 1.37 22.58 0.09
C ALA A 32 0.16 21.85 0.73
N GLU A 33 -0.52 21.04 -0.05
CA GLU A 33 -1.76 20.33 0.33
C GLU A 33 -1.80 18.92 -0.27
N PRO A 34 -2.65 18.02 0.25
CA PRO A 34 -2.88 16.70 -0.37
C PRO A 34 -3.37 16.84 -1.80
N GLY A 35 -2.95 15.91 -2.66
CA GLY A 35 -3.35 15.94 -4.07
C GLY A 35 -2.91 14.69 -4.80
N ILE A 36 -2.98 14.74 -6.13
CA ILE A 36 -2.62 13.64 -7.02
C ILE A 36 -1.23 13.90 -7.59
N LEU A 37 -0.32 12.92 -7.42
CA LEU A 37 0.98 12.90 -8.07
C LEU A 37 0.94 11.88 -9.22
N ILE A 38 1.28 12.31 -10.42
CA ILE A 38 1.40 11.44 -11.59
C ILE A 38 2.88 11.25 -11.92
N LEU A 39 3.34 10.00 -11.89
CA LEU A 39 4.70 9.63 -12.27
C LEU A 39 4.69 8.87 -13.59
N GLU A 40 5.12 9.52 -14.65
CA GLU A 40 5.34 8.90 -15.95
C GLU A 40 6.86 8.71 -16.18
N ALA A 41 7.30 7.46 -16.30
CA ALA A 41 8.70 7.11 -16.51
C ALA A 41 8.84 5.72 -17.14
N GLN A 42 9.99 5.45 -17.76
CA GLN A 42 10.28 4.16 -18.38
C GLN A 42 10.21 3.00 -17.37
N MET A 43 10.03 1.78 -17.87
CA MET A 43 10.11 0.58 -17.05
C MET A 43 11.54 0.41 -16.48
N GLY A 44 11.64 -0.14 -15.27
CA GLY A 44 12.92 -0.42 -14.63
C GLY A 44 13.62 0.76 -13.96
N VAL A 45 13.09 1.98 -14.01
CA VAL A 45 13.70 3.16 -13.36
C VAL A 45 13.44 3.25 -11.85
N GLY A 46 12.83 2.24 -11.24
CA GLY A 46 12.56 2.23 -9.81
C GLY A 46 11.34 3.09 -9.39
N LYS A 47 10.27 3.08 -10.21
CA LYS A 47 9.01 3.76 -9.89
C LYS A 47 8.40 3.31 -8.56
N THR A 48 8.50 2.02 -8.25
CA THR A 48 7.94 1.46 -7.01
C THR A 48 8.60 2.06 -5.77
N GLU A 49 9.92 2.15 -5.74
CA GLU A 49 10.64 2.78 -4.62
C GLU A 49 10.33 4.27 -4.53
N ALA A 50 10.24 4.96 -5.66
CA ALA A 50 9.83 6.36 -5.69
C ALA A 50 8.42 6.54 -5.09
N ALA A 51 7.46 5.69 -5.47
CA ALA A 51 6.09 5.74 -4.97
C ALA A 51 6.00 5.43 -3.46
N LEU A 52 6.77 4.46 -2.97
CA LEU A 52 6.81 4.11 -1.55
C LEU A 52 7.45 5.23 -0.70
N ALA A 53 8.56 5.80 -1.16
CA ALA A 53 9.19 6.94 -0.49
C ALA A 53 8.26 8.18 -0.49
N ALA A 54 7.61 8.46 -1.61
CA ALA A 54 6.60 9.52 -1.70
C ALA A 54 5.45 9.27 -0.71
N ALA A 55 4.99 8.02 -0.58
CA ALA A 55 3.93 7.66 0.36
C ALA A 55 4.33 7.91 1.82
N GLU A 56 5.58 7.65 2.21
CA GLU A 56 6.09 7.97 3.54
C GLU A 56 6.04 9.48 3.81
N ILE A 57 6.53 10.28 2.87
CA ILE A 57 6.54 11.74 3.00
C ILE A 57 5.10 12.28 3.07
N MET A 58 4.23 11.88 2.14
CA MET A 58 2.83 12.30 2.11
C MET A 58 2.10 11.90 3.40
N ALA A 59 2.26 10.66 3.87
CA ALA A 59 1.65 10.19 5.09
C ALA A 59 2.09 10.99 6.31
N SER A 60 3.38 11.28 6.43
CA SER A 60 3.93 12.10 7.51
C SER A 60 3.42 13.54 7.48
N ARG A 61 3.40 14.16 6.29
CA ARG A 61 3.00 15.56 6.12
C ARG A 61 1.50 15.77 6.34
N PHE A 62 0.67 14.83 5.90
CA PHE A 62 -0.78 14.96 5.93
C PHE A 62 -1.46 14.11 7.00
N GLY A 63 -0.68 13.45 7.87
CA GLY A 63 -1.20 12.69 9.00
C GLY A 63 -1.95 11.42 8.61
N LEU A 64 -1.54 10.76 7.52
CA LEU A 64 -2.17 9.54 7.03
C LEU A 64 -1.59 8.30 7.71
N GLY A 65 -2.44 7.29 7.95
CA GLY A 65 -2.12 6.12 8.77
C GLY A 65 -1.82 4.84 8.01
N GLY A 66 -1.78 4.87 6.68
CA GLY A 66 -1.56 3.65 5.90
C GLY A 66 -1.35 3.87 4.41
N VAL A 67 -1.16 2.76 3.69
CA VAL A 67 -1.02 2.74 2.23
C VAL A 67 -1.91 1.68 1.62
N PHE A 68 -2.59 2.03 0.54
CA PHE A 68 -3.20 1.09 -0.40
C PHE A 68 -2.36 1.04 -1.67
N PHE A 69 -1.86 -0.14 -2.04
CA PHE A 69 -1.09 -0.35 -3.26
C PHE A 69 -1.92 -1.17 -4.25
N GLY A 70 -2.44 -0.51 -5.27
CA GLY A 70 -3.30 -1.07 -6.31
C GLY A 70 -2.53 -1.46 -7.57
N LEU A 71 -2.71 -2.69 -8.02
CA LEU A 71 -2.08 -3.30 -9.19
C LEU A 71 -3.13 -3.80 -10.18
N PRO A 72 -2.81 -3.88 -11.49
CA PRO A 72 -3.79 -4.31 -12.49
C PRO A 72 -4.24 -5.76 -12.33
N THR A 73 -3.37 -6.66 -11.84
CA THR A 73 -3.68 -8.10 -11.75
C THR A 73 -3.28 -8.71 -10.41
N GLN A 74 -3.90 -9.85 -10.08
CA GLN A 74 -3.54 -10.64 -8.90
C GLN A 74 -2.11 -11.19 -9.00
N ALA A 75 -1.66 -11.55 -10.19
CA ALA A 75 -0.31 -12.06 -10.42
C ALA A 75 0.75 -11.00 -10.10
N THR A 76 0.53 -9.75 -10.53
CA THR A 76 1.42 -8.63 -10.19
C THR A 76 1.39 -8.31 -8.71
N ALA A 77 0.22 -8.37 -8.07
CA ALA A 77 0.08 -8.18 -6.63
C ALA A 77 0.84 -9.25 -5.82
N ASN A 78 0.76 -10.51 -6.22
CA ASN A 78 1.52 -11.58 -5.60
C ASN A 78 3.03 -11.44 -5.81
N GLY A 79 3.47 -11.04 -7.01
CA GLY A 79 4.88 -10.86 -7.34
C GLY A 79 5.56 -9.73 -6.56
N ILE A 80 4.86 -8.63 -6.32
CA ILE A 80 5.41 -7.48 -5.59
C ILE A 80 5.28 -7.61 -4.07
N PHE A 81 4.41 -8.51 -3.57
CA PHE A 81 4.08 -8.64 -2.16
C PHE A 81 5.30 -8.78 -1.24
N PRO A 82 6.31 -9.65 -1.52
CA PRO A 82 7.48 -9.76 -0.65
C PRO A 82 8.26 -8.46 -0.51
N ARG A 83 8.34 -7.67 -1.59
CA ARG A 83 9.04 -6.38 -1.63
C ARG A 83 8.32 -5.32 -0.81
N LEU A 84 7.00 -5.25 -0.94
CA LEU A 84 6.16 -4.35 -0.15
C LEU A 84 6.11 -4.78 1.32
N LEU A 85 6.15 -6.08 1.61
CA LEU A 85 6.27 -6.60 2.96
C LEU A 85 7.57 -6.13 3.61
N GLY A 86 8.72 -6.30 2.94
CA GLY A 86 10.00 -5.82 3.43
C GLY A 86 10.00 -4.32 3.72
N TRP A 87 9.39 -3.52 2.85
CA TRP A 87 9.21 -2.09 3.10
C TRP A 87 8.28 -1.83 4.30
N ALA A 88 7.15 -2.50 4.40
CA ALA A 88 6.19 -2.33 5.49
C ALA A 88 6.80 -2.70 6.85
N ASP A 89 7.65 -3.73 6.91
CA ASP A 89 8.39 -4.11 8.13
C ASP A 89 9.28 -2.96 8.64
N THR A 90 9.81 -2.15 7.73
CA THR A 90 10.63 -0.98 8.10
C THR A 90 9.81 0.21 8.60
N GLN A 91 8.48 0.19 8.42
CA GLN A 91 7.56 1.25 8.88
C GLN A 91 7.09 1.06 10.32
N THR A 92 7.37 -0.10 10.94
CA THR A 92 6.92 -0.39 12.30
C THR A 92 7.85 0.21 13.33
N GLU A 93 7.29 0.99 14.27
CA GLU A 93 7.97 1.30 15.53
C GLU A 93 8.01 0.03 16.40
N GLU A 94 9.07 -0.13 17.22
CA GLU A 94 9.32 -1.35 18.00
C GLU A 94 8.19 -1.81 18.93
N THR A 95 7.20 -0.95 19.18
CA THR A 95 6.17 -1.18 20.20
C THR A 95 4.82 -1.68 19.69
N LEU A 96 4.52 -1.58 18.39
CA LEU A 96 3.18 -1.93 17.88
C LEU A 96 3.22 -2.52 16.46
N PRO A 97 2.88 -3.80 16.31
CA PRO A 97 2.83 -4.43 15.00
C PRO A 97 1.76 -3.79 14.10
N GLN A 98 2.11 -3.55 12.85
CA GLN A 98 1.20 -3.01 11.85
C GLN A 98 0.48 -4.14 11.10
N ALA A 99 -0.78 -3.91 10.73
CA ALA A 99 -1.52 -4.90 9.96
C ALA A 99 -1.25 -4.75 8.46
N ILE A 100 -0.84 -5.83 7.82
CA ILE A 100 -0.76 -5.94 6.37
C ILE A 100 -1.81 -6.89 5.84
N LYS A 101 -2.37 -6.59 4.68
CA LYS A 101 -3.38 -7.43 4.03
C LYS A 101 -3.20 -7.48 2.51
N LEU A 102 -3.32 -8.68 1.97
CA LEU A 102 -3.39 -8.92 0.54
C LEU A 102 -4.87 -8.97 0.10
N ALA A 103 -5.28 -8.01 -0.73
CA ALA A 103 -6.67 -7.77 -1.09
C ALA A 103 -6.99 -8.23 -2.51
N HIS A 104 -7.12 -9.54 -2.72
CA HIS A 104 -7.64 -10.10 -3.97
C HIS A 104 -8.23 -11.50 -3.73
N GLY A 105 -8.96 -12.03 -4.72
CA GLY A 105 -9.72 -13.28 -4.58
C GLY A 105 -8.89 -14.55 -4.32
N MET A 106 -7.58 -14.52 -4.57
CA MET A 106 -6.66 -15.66 -4.40
C MET A 106 -5.55 -15.39 -3.37
N ALA A 107 -5.74 -14.44 -2.45
CA ALA A 107 -4.75 -14.10 -1.43
C ALA A 107 -4.28 -15.31 -0.61
N GLU A 108 -5.19 -16.24 -0.33
CA GLU A 108 -4.92 -17.45 0.45
C GLU A 108 -3.97 -18.43 -0.24
N LEU A 109 -3.70 -18.27 -1.54
CA LEU A 109 -2.75 -19.09 -2.29
C LEU A 109 -1.33 -18.52 -2.30
N ASN A 110 -1.12 -17.31 -1.76
CA ASN A 110 0.21 -16.72 -1.68
C ASN A 110 0.98 -17.27 -0.49
N GLU A 111 2.08 -18.00 -0.73
CA GLU A 111 2.86 -18.66 0.31
C GLU A 111 3.41 -17.69 1.37
N ASN A 112 3.89 -16.50 0.96
CA ASN A 112 4.39 -15.51 1.90
C ASN A 112 3.27 -14.98 2.79
N TYR A 113 2.08 -14.78 2.24
CA TYR A 113 0.91 -14.35 2.98
C TYR A 113 0.42 -15.43 3.95
N LEU A 114 0.43 -16.71 3.53
CA LEU A 114 0.10 -17.84 4.40
C LEU A 114 1.08 -17.99 5.57
N ARG A 115 2.38 -17.78 5.33
CA ARG A 115 3.40 -17.79 6.40
C ARG A 115 3.11 -16.72 7.45
N LEU A 116 2.74 -15.50 7.04
CA LEU A 116 2.36 -14.43 7.97
C LEU A 116 1.08 -14.77 8.75
N GLN A 117 0.09 -15.40 8.10
CA GLN A 117 -1.12 -15.86 8.79
C GLN A 117 -0.82 -16.95 9.82
N GLY A 118 0.05 -17.90 9.50
CA GLY A 118 0.46 -18.98 10.42
C GLY A 118 1.14 -18.45 11.69
N ARG A 119 2.01 -17.45 11.54
CA ARG A 119 2.69 -16.80 12.68
C ARG A 119 1.72 -16.04 13.60
N GLY A 120 0.66 -15.44 13.07
CA GLY A 120 -0.36 -14.75 13.88
C GLY A 120 -1.19 -15.66 14.79
N VAL A 121 -1.09 -16.98 14.65
CA VAL A 121 -1.80 -17.98 15.48
C VAL A 121 -0.89 -18.57 16.58
N GLN A 122 0.43 -18.46 16.46
CA GLN A 122 1.41 -19.05 17.40
C GLN A 122 2.02 -18.04 18.39
N LEU A 123 1.45 -16.86 18.53
CA LEU A 123 1.99 -15.80 19.38
C LEU A 123 1.69 -16.01 20.85
N GLU A 124 2.32 -16.97 21.50
CA GLU A 124 2.47 -16.85 22.96
C GLU A 124 3.83 -17.30 23.52
N GLU A 125 4.66 -18.10 22.87
CA GLU A 125 5.84 -18.61 23.60
C GLU A 125 7.23 -18.59 22.92
N ASP A 126 7.42 -18.47 21.59
CA ASP A 126 8.79 -18.65 21.02
C ASP A 126 9.10 -17.88 19.71
N ALA A 127 8.83 -16.60 19.61
CA ALA A 127 9.15 -15.86 18.39
C ALA A 127 10.37 -14.95 18.52
N GLN A 128 11.51 -15.40 18.04
CA GLN A 128 12.52 -14.49 17.49
C GLN A 128 11.95 -13.92 16.19
N GLU A 129 11.55 -12.66 16.24
CA GLU A 129 10.79 -11.99 15.19
C GLU A 129 11.67 -11.65 13.97
N GLU A 130 11.43 -12.32 12.84
CA GLU A 130 11.96 -11.87 11.55
C GLU A 130 11.12 -10.78 10.88
N HIS A 131 9.82 -10.66 11.22
CA HIS A 131 8.91 -9.66 10.64
C HIS A 131 8.07 -8.96 11.70
N ARG A 132 8.07 -7.62 11.68
CA ARG A 132 7.28 -6.75 12.55
C ARG A 132 5.84 -6.55 12.08
N VAL A 133 5.54 -6.95 10.86
CA VAL A 133 4.22 -6.85 10.23
C VAL A 133 3.46 -8.16 10.36
N GLN A 134 2.19 -8.09 10.74
CA GLN A 134 1.36 -9.27 11.01
C GLN A 134 0.01 -9.19 10.30
N VAL A 135 -0.56 -10.37 9.99
CA VAL A 135 -1.95 -10.49 9.53
C VAL A 135 -2.84 -10.73 10.74
N HIS A 136 -3.42 -9.68 11.27
CA HIS A 136 -4.30 -9.77 12.43
C HIS A 136 -5.58 -10.54 12.12
N GLN A 137 -6.02 -11.45 13.00
CA GLN A 137 -7.21 -12.30 12.81
C GLN A 137 -8.48 -11.50 12.50
N TRP A 138 -8.64 -10.34 13.10
CA TRP A 138 -9.79 -9.46 12.90
C TRP A 138 -9.96 -9.02 11.44
N PHE A 139 -8.86 -8.91 10.68
CA PHE A 139 -8.89 -8.53 9.26
C PHE A 139 -9.07 -9.71 8.31
N ARG A 140 -9.28 -10.94 8.79
CA ARG A 140 -9.42 -12.14 7.92
C ARG A 140 -10.69 -12.15 7.06
N GLY A 141 -11.69 -11.31 7.35
CA GLY A 141 -12.89 -11.21 6.53
C GLY A 141 -12.68 -10.36 5.26
N ASN A 142 -13.19 -10.81 4.11
CA ASN A 142 -13.12 -10.07 2.84
C ASN A 142 -13.69 -8.65 2.90
N LYS A 143 -14.54 -8.35 3.87
CA LYS A 143 -15.20 -7.05 4.04
C LYS A 143 -14.35 -6.02 4.78
N GLN A 144 -13.35 -6.45 5.54
CA GLN A 144 -12.51 -5.61 6.41
C GLN A 144 -11.10 -5.41 5.86
N VAL A 145 -10.82 -5.97 4.69
CA VAL A 145 -9.50 -5.95 4.06
C VAL A 145 -8.90 -4.55 4.00
N LEU A 146 -9.70 -3.56 3.60
CA LEU A 146 -9.23 -2.19 3.41
C LEU A 146 -8.97 -1.45 4.74
N LEU A 147 -9.35 -2.00 5.89
CA LEU A 147 -9.11 -1.36 7.20
C LEU A 147 -7.68 -1.59 7.72
N ALA A 148 -6.93 -2.56 7.17
CA ALA A 148 -5.53 -2.77 7.53
C ALA A 148 -4.67 -1.55 7.16
N ASN A 149 -3.57 -1.29 7.88
CA ASN A 149 -2.67 -0.15 7.59
C ASN A 149 -2.05 -0.26 6.20
N PHE A 150 -1.54 -1.44 5.85
CA PHE A 150 -0.96 -1.72 4.54
C PHE A 150 -1.85 -2.69 3.79
N VAL A 151 -2.33 -2.27 2.64
CA VAL A 151 -3.18 -3.09 1.77
C VAL A 151 -2.54 -3.18 0.40
N ILE A 152 -2.31 -4.39 -0.06
CA ILE A 152 -1.82 -4.69 -1.40
C ILE A 152 -2.91 -5.44 -2.12
N GLY A 153 -3.34 -4.98 -3.28
CA GLY A 153 -4.45 -5.62 -3.97
C GLY A 153 -4.56 -5.24 -5.43
N THR A 154 -5.61 -5.74 -6.06
CA THR A 154 -5.96 -5.29 -7.40
C THR A 154 -6.68 -3.96 -7.34
N VAL A 155 -6.50 -3.15 -8.37
CA VAL A 155 -7.16 -1.85 -8.50
C VAL A 155 -8.69 -1.96 -8.42
N ASP A 156 -9.28 -3.09 -8.80
CA ASP A 156 -10.71 -3.34 -8.67
C ASP A 156 -11.22 -3.11 -7.24
N GLN A 157 -10.42 -3.45 -6.23
CA GLN A 157 -10.78 -3.22 -4.83
C GLN A 157 -10.92 -1.73 -4.50
N LEU A 158 -10.14 -0.89 -5.16
CA LEU A 158 -10.25 0.57 -5.09
C LEU A 158 -11.45 1.07 -5.89
N LEU A 159 -11.58 0.64 -7.14
CA LEU A 159 -12.66 1.08 -8.05
C LEU A 159 -14.06 0.75 -7.51
N LEU A 160 -14.18 -0.33 -6.75
CA LEU A 160 -15.42 -0.66 -6.05
C LEU A 160 -15.86 0.40 -5.01
N ALA A 161 -14.98 1.29 -4.59
CA ALA A 161 -15.35 2.40 -3.70
C ALA A 161 -16.17 3.48 -4.42
N ALA A 162 -16.05 3.59 -5.75
CA ALA A 162 -16.85 4.51 -6.58
C ALA A 162 -18.25 3.98 -6.90
N LEU A 163 -18.56 2.73 -6.53
CA LEU A 163 -19.83 2.08 -6.84
C LEU A 163 -20.78 2.08 -5.65
N ALA A 164 -22.07 2.35 -5.91
CA ALA A 164 -23.15 2.23 -4.92
C ALA A 164 -23.44 0.76 -4.63
N GLN A 165 -22.63 0.12 -3.78
CA GLN A 165 -22.74 -1.29 -3.43
C GLN A 165 -22.81 -1.53 -1.93
N LYS A 166 -23.13 -2.76 -1.54
CA LYS A 166 -23.10 -3.17 -0.12
C LYS A 166 -21.73 -2.91 0.48
N HIS A 167 -21.70 -2.36 1.70
CA HIS A 167 -20.49 -2.08 2.48
C HIS A 167 -19.55 -1.01 1.87
N VAL A 168 -20.03 -0.15 0.96
CA VAL A 168 -19.25 0.95 0.42
C VAL A 168 -18.67 1.85 1.53
N MET A 169 -19.41 2.08 2.61
CA MET A 169 -18.94 2.85 3.76
C MET A 169 -17.68 2.27 4.42
N LEU A 170 -17.54 0.94 4.47
CA LEU A 170 -16.32 0.30 4.98
C LEU A 170 -15.13 0.50 4.03
N ARG A 171 -15.39 0.56 2.72
CA ARG A 171 -14.36 0.87 1.73
C ARG A 171 -13.89 2.30 1.87
N HIS A 172 -14.82 3.24 1.97
CA HIS A 172 -14.52 4.65 2.19
C HIS A 172 -13.74 4.85 3.49
N LEU A 173 -14.21 4.27 4.61
CA LEU A 173 -13.49 4.33 5.88
C LEU A 173 -12.07 3.74 5.77
N GLY A 174 -11.93 2.63 5.05
CA GLY A 174 -10.63 1.96 4.87
C GLY A 174 -9.65 2.74 4.00
N LEU A 175 -10.11 3.58 3.08
CA LEU A 175 -9.27 4.38 2.18
C LEU A 175 -9.00 5.79 2.70
N ALA A 176 -9.94 6.38 3.43
CA ALA A 176 -9.91 7.79 3.84
C ALA A 176 -8.68 8.23 4.65
N GLY A 177 -7.92 7.34 5.23
CA GLY A 177 -6.70 7.67 5.99
C GLY A 177 -5.43 7.11 5.35
N LYS A 178 -5.43 6.84 4.04
CA LYS A 178 -4.32 6.19 3.35
C LYS A 178 -3.77 7.02 2.20
N VAL A 179 -2.49 6.84 1.93
CA VAL A 179 -1.94 7.14 0.61
C VAL A 179 -2.35 6.01 -0.33
N VAL A 180 -2.94 6.38 -1.47
CA VAL A 180 -3.35 5.43 -2.52
C VAL A 180 -2.34 5.47 -3.64
N ILE A 181 -1.67 4.33 -3.88
CA ILE A 181 -0.76 4.14 -5.01
C ILE A 181 -1.47 3.27 -6.04
N ILE A 182 -1.51 3.72 -7.29
CA ILE A 182 -2.07 2.98 -8.42
C ILE A 182 -0.94 2.77 -9.41
N ASP A 183 -0.49 1.53 -9.55
CA ASP A 183 0.61 1.18 -10.45
C ASP A 183 0.08 0.69 -11.80
N GLU A 184 0.88 0.88 -12.85
CA GLU A 184 0.61 0.42 -14.22
C GLU A 184 -0.75 0.92 -14.79
N CYS A 185 -1.14 2.18 -14.50
CA CYS A 185 -2.43 2.76 -14.96
C CYS A 185 -2.65 2.64 -16.47
N HIS A 186 -1.57 2.60 -17.26
CA HIS A 186 -1.62 2.45 -18.72
C HIS A 186 -2.20 1.11 -19.18
N ALA A 187 -2.24 0.09 -18.30
CA ALA A 187 -2.80 -1.22 -18.60
C ALA A 187 -4.34 -1.24 -18.50
N TYR A 188 -4.98 -0.14 -18.06
CA TYR A 188 -6.42 -0.10 -17.86
C TYR A 188 -7.15 0.21 -19.17
N ASP A 189 -8.23 -0.51 -19.40
CA ASP A 189 -9.12 -0.25 -20.54
C ASP A 189 -10.00 1.00 -20.30
N THR A 190 -10.74 1.40 -21.32
CA THR A 190 -11.62 2.57 -21.26
C THR A 190 -12.68 2.46 -20.15
N TYR A 191 -13.17 1.24 -19.89
CA TYR A 191 -14.18 1.00 -18.87
C TYR A 191 -13.59 1.19 -17.45
N MET A 192 -12.43 0.61 -17.19
CA MET A 192 -11.71 0.80 -15.92
C MET A 192 -11.34 2.27 -15.69
N ASN A 193 -10.93 2.99 -16.73
CA ASN A 193 -10.60 4.41 -16.62
C ASN A 193 -11.81 5.25 -16.18
N CYS A 194 -13.03 4.97 -16.67
CA CYS A 194 -14.23 5.68 -16.21
C CYS A 194 -14.46 5.49 -14.69
N TYR A 195 -14.20 4.31 -14.15
CA TYR A 195 -14.30 4.08 -12.70
C TYR A 195 -13.15 4.71 -11.93
N LEU A 196 -11.96 4.71 -12.51
CA LEU A 196 -10.80 5.38 -11.92
C LEU A 196 -11.05 6.87 -11.76
N ASP A 197 -11.54 7.54 -12.81
CA ASP A 197 -11.90 8.97 -12.78
C ASP A 197 -12.89 9.25 -11.64
N ARG A 198 -13.96 8.45 -11.53
CA ARG A 198 -14.93 8.56 -10.44
C ARG A 198 -14.33 8.31 -9.07
N THR A 199 -13.38 7.39 -8.97
CA THR A 199 -12.68 7.11 -7.71
C THR A 199 -11.80 8.28 -7.30
N LEU A 200 -11.08 8.87 -8.26
CA LEU A 200 -10.22 10.03 -8.04
C LEU A 200 -11.02 11.29 -7.66
N GLU A 201 -12.22 11.49 -8.23
CA GLU A 201 -13.13 12.57 -7.83
C GLU A 201 -13.60 12.43 -6.36
N TRP A 202 -13.62 11.21 -5.85
CA TRP A 202 -14.06 10.94 -4.49
C TRP A 202 -12.92 11.01 -3.46
N LEU A 203 -11.69 10.61 -3.83
CA LEU A 203 -10.51 10.63 -2.95
C LEU A 203 -10.04 12.06 -2.64
#